data_cda2a9a2632a1d767062eb70bd67d0be
#
_entry.id   cda2a9a2632a1d767062eb70bd67d0be
#
_cell.length_a   1.000
_cell.length_b   1.000
_cell.length_c   1.000
_cell.angle_alpha   90.00
_cell.angle_beta   90.00
_cell.angle_gamma   90.00
#
_symmetry.space_group_name_H-M   'P 1'
#
loop_
_entity.id
_entity.type
_entity.pdbx_description
1 polymer ?
#
loop_
_entity_poly.entity_id
_entity_poly.type
_entity_poly.pdbx_seq_one_letter_code
_entity_poly.pdbx_strand_id
1 'polypeptide(L)'
;MRRLVLQIAVLLAVILLFVGFNASVYVLLTRRLSNNFSDTSQAKMVDVAAFLPFEADSDLAHIDTDFSMDGDLPVLDGAAALVPVYASVIDSVYPEGCVTYEGGVFSDDNYYGENFAPDSKMQYKNTVRGYKAIVDGDTDILFCAAP
;
A
#
# COMPACT_ATOMS: atom_id res chain seq x y z
N MET A 1 -56.41 -4.57 -30.62
CA MET A 1 -55.26 -5.47 -30.44
C MET A 1 -53.95 -4.95 -31.06
N ARG A 2 -53.87 -4.64 -32.37
CA ARG A 2 -52.63 -4.17 -33.02
C ARG A 2 -51.94 -2.94 -32.34
N ARG A 3 -52.71 -1.92 -31.92
CA ARG A 3 -52.16 -0.73 -31.25
C ARG A 3 -51.55 -1.03 -29.87
N LEU A 4 -52.17 -1.91 -29.10
CA LEU A 4 -51.68 -2.32 -27.80
C LEU A 4 -50.37 -3.11 -27.93
N VAL A 5 -50.29 -4.02 -28.87
CA VAL A 5 -49.07 -4.79 -29.17
C VAL A 5 -47.94 -3.88 -29.58
N LEU A 6 -48.24 -2.88 -30.43
CA LEU A 6 -47.20 -1.89 -30.83
C LEU A 6 -46.71 -1.04 -29.66
N GLN A 7 -47.61 -0.62 -28.78
CA GLN A 7 -47.23 0.15 -27.59
C GLN A 7 -46.34 -0.68 -26.63
N ILE A 8 -46.68 -1.93 -26.41
CA ILE A 8 -45.88 -2.85 -25.59
C ILE A 8 -44.50 -3.09 -26.22
N ALA A 9 -44.44 -3.28 -27.55
CA ALA A 9 -43.19 -3.48 -28.27
C ALA A 9 -42.29 -2.26 -28.18
N VAL A 10 -42.83 -1.04 -28.32
CA VAL A 10 -42.06 0.21 -28.16
C VAL A 10 -41.55 0.38 -26.73
N LEU A 11 -42.38 0.08 -25.74
CA LEU A 11 -41.97 0.17 -24.31
C LEU A 11 -40.82 -0.80 -24.01
N LEU A 12 -40.92 -2.05 -24.47
CA LEU A 12 -39.85 -3.04 -24.32
C LEU A 12 -38.56 -2.61 -25.03
N ALA A 13 -38.65 -2.05 -26.23
CA ALA A 13 -37.49 -1.53 -26.94
C ALA A 13 -36.79 -0.40 -26.17
N VAL A 14 -37.57 0.52 -25.59
CA VAL A 14 -37.00 1.61 -24.76
C VAL A 14 -36.31 1.07 -23.51
N ILE A 15 -36.92 0.10 -22.84
CA ILE A 15 -36.32 -0.55 -21.64
C ILE A 15 -35.03 -1.25 -22.01
N LEU A 16 -35.01 -2.01 -23.12
CA LEU A 16 -33.80 -2.70 -23.59
C LEU A 16 -32.65 -1.71 -23.95
N LEU A 17 -32.99 -0.61 -24.60
CA LEU A 17 -32.00 0.44 -24.91
C LEU A 17 -31.43 1.05 -23.62
N PHE A 18 -32.29 1.34 -22.65
CA PHE A 18 -31.86 1.92 -21.39
C PHE A 18 -30.98 0.96 -20.59
N VAL A 19 -31.36 -0.31 -20.48
CA VAL A 19 -30.55 -1.35 -19.80
C VAL A 19 -29.23 -1.57 -20.53
N GLY A 20 -29.25 -1.67 -21.86
CA GLY A 20 -28.05 -1.84 -22.68
C GLY A 20 -27.09 -0.67 -22.56
N PHE A 21 -27.59 0.56 -22.53
CA PHE A 21 -26.77 1.75 -22.30
C PHE A 21 -26.10 1.74 -20.93
N ASN A 22 -26.87 1.49 -19.85
CA ASN A 22 -26.34 1.42 -18.50
C ASN A 22 -25.32 0.30 -18.33
N ALA A 23 -25.57 -0.88 -18.91
CA ALA A 23 -24.61 -1.99 -18.88
C ALA A 23 -23.32 -1.63 -19.64
N SER A 24 -23.41 -0.95 -20.76
CA SER A 24 -22.23 -0.49 -21.54
C SER A 24 -21.40 0.53 -20.75
N VAL A 25 -22.06 1.50 -20.11
CA VAL A 25 -21.39 2.49 -19.25
C VAL A 25 -20.71 1.80 -18.06
N TYR A 26 -21.39 0.87 -17.42
CA TYR A 26 -20.83 0.09 -16.32
C TYR A 26 -19.58 -0.69 -16.75
N VAL A 27 -19.63 -1.39 -17.89
CA VAL A 27 -18.49 -2.15 -18.41
C VAL A 27 -17.31 -1.22 -18.79
N LEU A 28 -17.60 -0.06 -19.38
CA LEU A 28 -16.55 0.92 -19.73
C LEU A 28 -15.89 1.52 -18.49
N LEU A 29 -16.69 1.85 -17.45
CA LEU A 29 -16.16 2.38 -16.21
C LEU A 29 -15.35 1.33 -15.44
N THR A 30 -15.85 0.10 -15.33
CA THR A 30 -15.14 -0.99 -14.64
C THR A 30 -13.86 -1.37 -15.38
N ARG A 31 -13.84 -1.39 -16.72
CA ARG A 31 -12.61 -1.63 -17.49
C ARG A 31 -11.60 -0.51 -17.31
N ARG A 32 -12.02 0.77 -17.28
CA ARG A 32 -11.11 1.89 -17.00
C ARG A 32 -10.53 1.84 -15.60
N LEU A 33 -11.38 1.55 -14.60
CA LEU A 33 -10.93 1.39 -13.22
C LEU A 33 -10.01 0.18 -13.07
N SER A 34 -10.35 -0.98 -13.66
CA SER A 34 -9.52 -2.19 -13.62
C SER A 34 -8.17 -1.98 -14.33
N ASN A 35 -8.13 -1.28 -15.46
CA ASN A 35 -6.86 -1.01 -16.13
C ASN A 35 -5.96 -0.05 -15.33
N ASN A 36 -6.54 0.88 -14.58
CA ASN A 36 -5.77 1.73 -13.68
C ASN A 36 -5.28 0.97 -12.43
N PHE A 37 -6.05 -0.03 -11.96
CA PHE A 37 -5.63 -0.89 -10.84
C PHE A 37 -4.64 -1.98 -11.26
N SER A 38 -4.69 -2.49 -12.48
CA SER A 38 -3.71 -3.48 -12.95
C SER A 38 -2.32 -2.90 -13.19
N ASP A 39 -2.22 -1.61 -13.50
CA ASP A 39 -0.92 -0.93 -13.60
C ASP A 39 -0.28 -0.70 -12.23
N THR A 40 -1.07 -0.59 -11.17
CA THR A 40 -0.55 -0.50 -9.79
C THR A 40 -0.16 -1.86 -9.21
N SER A 41 -0.69 -2.98 -9.72
CA SER A 41 -0.26 -4.32 -9.30
C SER A 41 1.10 -4.72 -9.89
N GLN A 42 1.58 -4.00 -10.89
CA GLN A 42 2.94 -4.07 -11.42
C GLN A 42 3.84 -2.91 -10.96
N ALA A 43 3.37 -2.10 -10.03
CA ALA A 43 4.26 -1.18 -9.33
C ALA A 43 5.38 -2.05 -8.72
N LYS A 44 6.59 -1.86 -9.25
CA LYS A 44 7.78 -2.57 -8.85
C LYS A 44 7.83 -2.51 -7.32
N MET A 45 7.65 -3.65 -6.67
CA MET A 45 7.74 -3.72 -5.22
C MET A 45 9.11 -3.19 -4.83
N VAL A 46 9.16 -2.27 -3.90
CA VAL A 46 10.43 -1.78 -3.37
C VAL A 46 11.12 -2.99 -2.74
N ASP A 47 12.35 -3.23 -3.12
CA ASP A 47 13.20 -4.21 -2.45
C ASP A 47 13.58 -3.63 -1.10
N VAL A 48 12.87 -4.02 -0.05
CA VAL A 48 13.10 -3.50 1.31
C VAL A 48 14.50 -3.83 1.80
N ALA A 49 15.04 -4.98 1.40
CA ALA A 49 16.39 -5.39 1.78
C ALA A 49 17.48 -4.44 1.26
N ALA A 50 17.24 -3.76 0.13
CA ALA A 50 18.15 -2.74 -0.39
C ALA A 50 18.15 -1.43 0.42
N PHE A 51 17.18 -1.25 1.34
CA PHE A 51 16.98 -0.02 2.13
C PHE A 51 16.98 -0.30 3.64
N LEU A 52 17.78 -1.26 4.09
CA LEU A 52 17.91 -1.53 5.52
C LEU A 52 18.82 -0.48 6.18
N PRO A 53 18.40 0.11 7.30
CA PRO A 53 19.25 1.00 8.09
C PRO A 53 20.49 0.28 8.62
N PHE A 54 21.59 1.01 8.76
CA PHE A 54 22.86 0.56 9.33
C PHE A 54 23.61 -0.52 8.53
N GLU A 55 23.13 -0.89 7.34
CA GLU A 55 23.84 -1.79 6.45
C GLU A 55 24.77 -1.02 5.51
N ALA A 56 26.01 -1.51 5.35
CA ALA A 56 27.04 -0.81 4.59
C ALA A 56 26.77 -0.74 3.08
N ASP A 57 25.94 -1.63 2.55
CA ASP A 57 25.52 -1.73 1.16
C ASP A 57 24.10 -1.21 0.92
N SER A 58 23.54 -0.51 1.88
CA SER A 58 22.19 0.07 1.77
C SER A 58 22.15 1.22 0.77
N ASP A 59 21.10 1.26 -0.05
CA ASP A 59 20.82 2.34 -1.01
C ASP A 59 20.16 3.57 -0.36
N LEU A 60 20.22 3.68 0.98
CA LEU A 60 19.64 4.80 1.72
C LEU A 60 20.39 6.11 1.48
N ALA A 61 19.64 7.19 1.42
CA ALA A 61 20.19 8.53 1.51
C ALA A 61 20.59 8.83 2.96
N HIS A 62 21.88 8.92 3.23
CA HIS A 62 22.38 9.31 4.55
C HIS A 62 22.11 10.79 4.81
N ILE A 63 21.51 11.10 5.96
CA ILE A 63 21.28 12.47 6.43
C ILE A 63 22.33 12.76 7.51
N ASP A 64 23.25 13.64 7.20
CA ASP A 64 24.27 14.06 8.16
C ASP A 64 23.63 14.96 9.24
N THR A 65 23.61 14.46 10.48
CA THR A 65 23.03 15.17 11.63
C THR A 65 23.74 14.81 12.92
N ASP A 66 23.93 15.80 13.78
CA ASP A 66 24.46 15.59 15.14
C ASP A 66 23.35 15.14 16.13
N PHE A 67 22.10 15.03 15.68
CA PHE A 67 20.99 14.62 16.51
C PHE A 67 20.87 13.10 16.56
N SER A 68 20.83 12.54 17.76
CA SER A 68 20.54 11.13 18.01
C SER A 68 19.40 10.99 19.01
N MET A 69 18.51 10.05 18.77
CA MET A 69 17.42 9.73 19.68
C MET A 69 17.88 8.70 20.71
N ASP A 70 17.56 8.94 21.97
CA ASP A 70 17.80 8.02 23.08
C ASP A 70 16.50 7.69 23.82
N GLY A 71 16.46 6.54 24.47
CA GLY A 71 15.35 6.15 25.32
C GLY A 71 14.26 5.36 24.61
N ASP A 72 13.01 5.72 24.79
CA ASP A 72 11.88 5.04 24.18
C ASP A 72 11.66 5.52 22.74
N LEU A 73 12.18 4.73 21.80
CA LEU A 73 12.17 5.04 20.38
C LEU A 73 10.81 4.68 19.76
N PRO A 74 10.19 5.59 18.98
CA PRO A 74 8.97 5.28 18.27
C PRO A 74 9.18 4.18 17.22
N VAL A 75 8.16 3.34 17.04
CA VAL A 75 8.10 2.34 15.97
C VAL A 75 7.59 3.00 14.70
N LEU A 76 8.38 2.94 13.63
CA LEU A 76 8.06 3.50 12.32
C LEU A 76 7.59 2.40 11.37
N ASP A 77 6.51 2.67 10.65
CA ASP A 77 5.94 1.77 9.65
C ASP A 77 5.45 2.58 8.44
N GLY A 78 5.19 1.94 7.32
CA GLY A 78 4.71 2.71 6.18
C GLY A 78 4.42 1.91 4.92
N ALA A 79 3.97 2.66 3.92
CA ALA A 79 3.76 2.16 2.57
C ALA A 79 5.10 1.83 1.88
N ALA A 80 5.10 0.84 1.00
CA ALA A 80 6.28 0.38 0.26
C ALA A 80 7.08 1.53 -0.39
N ALA A 81 6.40 2.45 -1.04
CA ALA A 81 7.05 3.59 -1.70
C ALA A 81 7.76 4.56 -0.75
N LEU A 82 7.46 4.50 0.55
CA LEU A 82 8.03 5.38 1.58
C LEU A 82 9.08 4.70 2.46
N VAL A 83 9.37 3.41 2.21
CA VAL A 83 10.44 2.67 2.90
C VAL A 83 11.77 3.45 2.90
N PRO A 84 12.27 3.95 1.77
CA PRO A 84 13.53 4.69 1.77
C PRO A 84 13.51 5.94 2.65
N VAL A 85 12.33 6.57 2.81
CA VAL A 85 12.19 7.80 3.62
C VAL A 85 12.29 7.51 5.10
N TYR A 86 11.45 6.62 5.64
CA TYR A 86 11.50 6.36 7.08
C TYR A 86 12.69 5.51 7.50
N ALA A 87 13.22 4.67 6.62
CA ALA A 87 14.47 3.96 6.85
C ALA A 87 15.66 4.92 6.94
N SER A 88 15.73 5.96 6.06
CA SER A 88 16.76 7.02 6.17
C SER A 88 16.65 7.83 7.47
N VAL A 89 15.44 8.06 7.98
CA VAL A 89 15.25 8.70 9.29
C VAL A 89 15.84 7.81 10.39
N ILE A 90 15.53 6.50 10.38
CA ILE A 90 16.09 5.56 11.36
C ILE A 90 17.61 5.54 11.27
N ASP A 91 18.16 5.35 10.08
CA ASP A 91 19.61 5.32 9.83
C ASP A 91 20.34 6.56 10.38
N SER A 92 19.68 7.72 10.31
CA SER A 92 20.31 8.99 10.67
C SER A 92 20.18 9.36 12.14
N VAL A 93 19.11 8.96 12.83
CA VAL A 93 18.82 9.47 14.19
C VAL A 93 18.57 8.40 15.25
N TYR A 94 18.45 7.13 14.88
CA TYR A 94 18.30 6.03 15.83
C TYR A 94 19.65 5.39 16.14
N PRO A 95 19.81 4.76 17.31
CA PRO A 95 20.98 3.97 17.61
C PRO A 95 21.03 2.69 16.78
N GLU A 96 22.24 2.28 16.39
CA GLU A 96 22.46 0.99 15.76
C GLU A 96 21.87 -0.17 16.57
N GLY A 97 21.39 -1.21 15.88
CA GLY A 97 20.83 -2.41 16.50
C GLY A 97 19.36 -2.31 16.93
N CYS A 98 18.67 -1.18 16.68
CA CYS A 98 17.23 -1.06 16.94
C CYS A 98 16.36 -1.63 15.82
N VAL A 99 16.95 -2.09 14.72
CA VAL A 99 16.26 -2.72 13.58
C VAL A 99 16.73 -4.16 13.44
N THR A 100 15.78 -5.08 13.39
CA THR A 100 16.05 -6.51 13.15
C THR A 100 15.19 -6.97 11.98
N TYR A 101 15.82 -7.23 10.85
CA TYR A 101 15.19 -7.74 9.64
C TYR A 101 15.32 -9.26 9.60
N GLU A 102 14.21 -9.97 9.43
CA GLU A 102 14.14 -11.43 9.41
C GLU A 102 14.08 -12.03 8.00
N GLY A 103 14.10 -11.17 7.00
CA GLY A 103 14.05 -11.58 5.60
C GLY A 103 12.64 -11.62 5.03
N GLY A 104 12.58 -11.71 3.71
CA GLY A 104 11.34 -11.80 2.96
C GLY A 104 10.90 -13.24 2.74
N VAL A 105 9.72 -13.62 3.21
CA VAL A 105 9.08 -14.89 2.87
C VAL A 105 7.75 -14.60 2.21
N PHE A 106 7.69 -14.82 0.89
CA PHE A 106 6.42 -14.74 0.17
C PHE A 106 5.55 -15.93 0.55
N SER A 107 4.38 -15.65 1.10
CA SER A 107 3.32 -16.63 1.32
C SER A 107 2.00 -16.05 0.85
N ASP A 108 1.01 -16.92 0.64
CA ASP A 108 -0.34 -16.49 0.25
C ASP A 108 -0.96 -15.55 1.30
N ASP A 109 -0.57 -15.70 2.56
CA ASP A 109 -1.01 -14.84 3.68
C ASP A 109 -0.14 -13.60 3.87
N ASN A 110 1.10 -13.61 3.36
CA ASN A 110 2.05 -12.51 3.42
C ASN A 110 2.56 -12.14 2.02
N TYR A 111 1.70 -11.54 1.24
CA TYR A 111 1.95 -11.15 -0.15
C TYR A 111 3.15 -10.20 -0.32
N TYR A 112 3.50 -9.47 0.73
CA TYR A 112 4.62 -8.51 0.69
C TYR A 112 5.92 -9.05 1.28
N GLY A 113 5.86 -10.20 1.96
CA GLY A 113 7.01 -11.02 2.32
C GLY A 113 8.07 -10.43 3.24
N GLU A 114 7.97 -9.17 3.59
CA GLU A 114 8.98 -8.47 4.35
C GLU A 114 8.69 -8.54 5.84
N ASN A 115 9.59 -9.15 6.59
CA ASN A 115 9.41 -9.39 8.01
C ASN A 115 10.49 -8.70 8.83
N PHE A 116 10.05 -8.00 9.87
CA PHE A 116 10.89 -7.46 10.92
C PHE A 116 10.50 -8.10 12.25
N ALA A 117 11.48 -8.23 13.14
CA ALA A 117 11.19 -8.73 14.49
C ALA A 117 10.15 -7.85 15.20
N PRO A 118 9.34 -8.40 16.11
CA PRO A 118 8.26 -7.65 16.77
C PRO A 118 8.75 -6.43 17.58
N ASP A 119 9.99 -6.47 18.07
CA ASP A 119 10.64 -5.40 18.83
C ASP A 119 11.44 -4.43 17.96
N SER A 120 11.54 -4.70 16.65
CA SER A 120 12.21 -3.82 15.69
C SER A 120 11.52 -2.48 15.60
N LYS A 121 12.30 -1.39 15.60
CA LYS A 121 11.81 -0.02 15.48
C LYS A 121 11.44 0.37 14.04
N MET A 122 11.80 -0.45 13.07
CA MET A 122 11.31 -0.42 11.71
C MET A 122 10.36 -1.58 11.48
N GLN A 123 9.18 -1.27 10.93
CA GLN A 123 8.18 -2.24 10.53
C GLN A 123 7.77 -2.00 9.07
N TYR A 124 7.24 -3.03 8.43
CA TYR A 124 6.71 -2.96 7.08
C TYR A 124 5.39 -3.73 6.99
N LYS A 125 4.29 -3.04 7.22
CA LYS A 125 2.94 -3.62 7.21
C LYS A 125 2.08 -3.12 6.06
N ASN A 126 2.63 -2.30 5.17
CA ASN A 126 1.93 -1.53 4.13
C ASN A 126 0.83 -0.59 4.68
N THR A 127 0.16 0.15 3.78
CA THR A 127 -0.80 1.18 4.21
C THR A 127 -1.97 0.63 5.04
N VAL A 128 -2.61 -0.45 4.58
CA VAL A 128 -3.84 -0.96 5.23
C VAL A 128 -3.54 -1.58 6.59
N ARG A 129 -2.52 -2.43 6.67
CA ARG A 129 -2.11 -3.05 7.95
C ARG A 129 -1.47 -2.04 8.89
N GLY A 130 -0.75 -1.04 8.33
CA GLY A 130 -0.16 0.05 9.10
C GLY A 130 -1.22 0.89 9.81
N TYR A 131 -2.33 1.22 9.17
CA TYR A 131 -3.46 1.88 9.86
C TYR A 131 -4.01 1.04 11.01
N LYS A 132 -4.12 -0.28 10.82
CA LYS A 132 -4.53 -1.16 11.91
C LYS A 132 -3.50 -1.17 13.04
N ALA A 133 -2.22 -1.24 12.72
CA ALA A 133 -1.14 -1.25 13.70
C ALA A 133 -1.09 0.05 14.55
N ILE A 134 -1.37 1.23 13.96
CA ILE A 134 -1.55 2.48 14.70
C ILE A 134 -2.71 2.39 15.71
N VAL A 135 -3.84 1.83 15.27
CA VAL A 135 -5.03 1.70 16.15
C VAL A 135 -4.78 0.68 17.28
N ASP A 136 -4.06 -0.40 16.99
CA ASP A 136 -3.73 -1.44 17.95
C ASP A 136 -2.57 -1.03 18.90
N GLY A 137 -1.84 0.05 18.57
CA GLY A 137 -0.69 0.53 19.36
C GLY A 137 0.62 -0.19 19.04
N ASP A 138 0.70 -0.95 17.96
CA ASP A 138 1.90 -1.67 17.51
C ASP A 138 2.85 -0.79 16.67
N THR A 139 2.41 0.40 16.28
CA THR A 139 3.15 1.38 15.48
C THR A 139 2.85 2.76 16.02
N ASP A 140 3.87 3.60 16.17
CA ASP A 140 3.74 4.97 16.68
C ASP A 140 3.61 6.00 15.54
N ILE A 141 4.33 5.78 14.45
CA ILE A 141 4.34 6.70 13.29
C ILE A 141 4.15 5.90 12.00
N LEU A 142 3.13 6.26 11.23
CA LEU A 142 2.83 5.65 9.93
C LEU A 142 3.12 6.61 8.77
N PHE A 143 4.01 6.19 7.88
CA PHE A 143 4.32 6.89 6.63
C PHE A 143 3.41 6.36 5.52
N CYS A 144 2.41 7.13 5.14
CA CYS A 144 1.50 6.77 4.05
C CYS A 144 1.12 7.99 3.22
N ALA A 145 0.75 7.75 1.97
CA ALA A 145 0.10 8.78 1.18
C ALA A 145 -1.30 9.05 1.78
N ALA A 146 -1.67 10.31 1.91
CA ALA A 146 -3.04 10.66 2.28
C ALA A 146 -4.02 10.11 1.24
N PRO A 147 -5.20 9.61 1.66
CA PRO A 147 -6.23 9.15 0.73
C PRO A 147 -6.82 10.30 -0.07
#